data_155d767761b86f82c73a48ffb80e5897
#
_entry.id   155d767761b86f82c73a48ffb80e5897
#
_cell.length_a   1.000
_cell.length_b   1.000
_cell.length_c   1.000
_cell.angle_alpha   90.00
_cell.angle_beta   90.00
_cell.angle_gamma   90.00
#
_symmetry.space_group_name_H-M   'P 1'
#
loop_
_entity.id
_entity.type
_entity.pdbx_description
1 polymer ?
#
loop_
_entity_poly.entity_id
_entity_poly.type
_entity_poly.pdbx_seq_one_letter_code
_entity_poly.pdbx_strand_id
1 'polypeptide(L)'
;MPLTGPVIIAANHESYLDPPFVGSSFHRPINYLARENLFSNWLSGPFLSSLNAVPVDRGGGGAKGLKIILERLMDNNAIIIFPEGTRTHDGKIKSAQAGIGLTIIKSRAPVVPVRLWTYNACGRHRRMPKLVPIAVKFGHPIHFHSLREKAGTCPRPELRNLYQQATDETMAAIAAMRPVMDRA
;
A
#
# COMPACT_ATOMS: atom_id res chain seq x y z
N MET A 1 -10.93 -11.81 -2.00
CA MET A 1 -10.68 -10.51 -1.33
C MET A 1 -11.55 -10.41 -0.10
N PRO A 2 -11.00 -9.98 1.06
CA PRO A 2 -11.79 -9.80 2.28
C PRO A 2 -12.82 -8.68 2.08
N LEU A 3 -14.11 -9.00 2.20
CA LEU A 3 -15.20 -8.03 2.06
C LEU A 3 -15.45 -7.24 3.35
N THR A 4 -15.02 -7.79 4.48
CA THR A 4 -15.20 -7.19 5.81
C THR A 4 -13.89 -7.31 6.62
N GLY A 5 -13.82 -6.62 7.75
CA GLY A 5 -12.68 -6.64 8.64
C GLY A 5 -11.46 -5.84 8.14
N PRO A 6 -10.41 -5.76 8.94
CA PRO A 6 -9.21 -5.02 8.58
C PRO A 6 -8.45 -5.73 7.47
N VAL A 7 -7.91 -4.97 6.50
CA VAL A 7 -7.04 -5.51 5.45
C VAL A 7 -6.00 -4.48 5.02
N ILE A 8 -4.77 -4.91 4.88
CA ILE A 8 -3.70 -4.14 4.26
C ILE A 8 -3.63 -4.51 2.79
N ILE A 9 -3.73 -3.51 1.92
CA ILE A 9 -3.50 -3.66 0.49
C ILE A 9 -2.11 -3.11 0.23
N ALA A 10 -1.15 -3.99 -0.04
CA ALA A 10 0.24 -3.61 -0.29
C ALA A 10 0.51 -3.59 -1.80
N ALA A 11 0.77 -2.42 -2.37
CA ALA A 11 0.95 -2.23 -3.80
C ALA A 11 2.29 -1.55 -4.15
N ASN A 12 2.88 -1.86 -5.31
CA ASN A 12 3.96 -1.05 -5.87
C ASN A 12 3.42 0.34 -6.27
N HIS A 13 4.31 1.33 -6.41
CA HIS A 13 3.89 2.72 -6.65
C HIS A 13 4.56 3.32 -7.89
N GLU A 14 3.78 3.58 -8.91
CA GLU A 14 4.25 4.08 -10.21
C GLU A 14 3.64 5.45 -10.56
N SER A 15 2.40 5.72 -10.11
CA SER A 15 1.63 6.91 -10.50
C SER A 15 0.85 7.53 -9.34
N TYR A 16 0.44 8.79 -9.49
CA TYR A 16 -0.57 9.41 -8.61
C TYR A 16 -1.95 8.79 -8.77
N LEU A 17 -2.20 8.09 -9.88
CA LEU A 17 -3.47 7.43 -10.17
C LEU A 17 -3.54 5.99 -9.62
N ASP A 18 -2.46 5.47 -9.01
CA ASP A 18 -2.47 4.12 -8.42
C ASP A 18 -3.55 3.93 -7.36
N PRO A 19 -3.73 4.86 -6.38
CA PRO A 19 -4.79 4.70 -5.39
C PRO A 19 -6.19 4.60 -5.98
N PRO A 20 -6.64 5.49 -6.91
CA PRO A 20 -7.95 5.33 -7.55
C PRO A 20 -8.06 4.07 -8.41
N PHE A 21 -7.01 3.62 -9.09
CA PHE A 21 -7.07 2.37 -9.85
C PHE A 21 -7.25 1.14 -8.95
N VAL A 22 -6.55 1.09 -7.83
CA VAL A 22 -6.77 0.03 -6.84
C VAL A 22 -8.15 0.18 -6.22
N GLY A 23 -8.55 1.40 -5.83
CA GLY A 23 -9.82 1.67 -5.17
C GLY A 23 -11.03 1.30 -6.01
N SER A 24 -11.01 1.60 -7.32
CA SER A 24 -12.10 1.25 -8.25
C SER A 24 -12.28 -0.26 -8.47
N SER A 25 -11.27 -1.04 -8.14
CA SER A 25 -11.29 -2.51 -8.24
C SER A 25 -11.77 -3.20 -6.96
N PHE A 26 -12.15 -2.44 -5.93
CA PHE A 26 -12.62 -2.95 -4.65
C PHE A 26 -14.11 -2.68 -4.46
N HIS A 27 -14.82 -3.63 -3.85
CA HIS A 27 -16.24 -3.50 -3.52
C HIS A 27 -16.51 -2.81 -2.16
N ARG A 28 -15.49 -2.24 -1.52
CA ARG A 28 -15.59 -1.52 -0.25
C ARG A 28 -14.65 -0.32 -0.23
N PRO A 29 -14.95 0.71 0.58
CA PRO A 29 -14.07 1.86 0.74
C PRO A 29 -12.67 1.47 1.21
N ILE A 30 -11.65 2.07 0.62
CA ILE A 30 -10.25 1.89 0.98
C ILE A 30 -9.69 3.23 1.42
N ASN A 31 -9.03 3.26 2.56
CA ASN A 31 -8.28 4.42 3.02
C ASN A 31 -6.86 4.39 2.44
N TYR A 32 -6.26 5.55 2.22
CA TYR A 32 -4.86 5.69 1.87
C TYR A 32 -4.28 6.99 2.42
N LEU A 33 -2.97 7.01 2.62
CA LEU A 33 -2.30 8.19 3.14
C LEU A 33 -1.90 9.13 2.00
N ALA A 34 -2.28 10.40 2.13
CA ALA A 34 -1.88 11.45 1.21
C ALA A 34 -1.20 12.60 1.97
N ARG A 35 -0.32 13.33 1.32
CA ARG A 35 0.36 14.45 1.94
C ARG A 35 -0.63 15.53 2.35
N GLU A 36 -0.49 16.06 3.57
CA GLU A 36 -1.36 17.08 4.14
C GLU A 36 -1.48 18.31 3.23
N ASN A 37 -0.38 18.74 2.60
CA ASN A 37 -0.38 19.89 1.69
C ASN A 37 -1.27 19.71 0.43
N LEU A 38 -1.68 18.49 0.10
CA LEU A 38 -2.62 18.24 -1.00
C LEU A 38 -4.06 18.58 -0.62
N PHE A 39 -4.36 18.62 0.68
CA PHE A 39 -5.70 18.92 1.21
C PHE A 39 -5.95 20.44 1.36
N SER A 40 -4.91 21.26 1.38
CA SER A 40 -5.04 22.71 1.48
C SER A 40 -5.52 23.38 0.19
N ASN A 41 -5.49 22.67 -0.93
CA ASN A 41 -6.01 23.17 -2.20
C ASN A 41 -7.53 22.93 -2.27
N TRP A 42 -8.29 23.96 -2.63
CA TRP A 42 -9.76 23.95 -2.66
C TRP A 42 -10.38 22.90 -3.60
N LEU A 43 -9.67 22.50 -4.65
CA LEU A 43 -10.10 21.46 -5.60
C LEU A 43 -9.66 20.06 -5.15
N SER A 44 -8.39 19.89 -4.79
CA SER A 44 -7.85 18.58 -4.46
C SER A 44 -8.24 18.10 -3.08
N GLY A 45 -8.46 18.99 -2.11
CA GLY A 45 -8.85 18.63 -0.74
C GLY A 45 -10.16 17.83 -0.69
N PRO A 46 -11.31 18.39 -1.16
CA PRO A 46 -12.57 17.68 -1.20
C PRO A 46 -12.52 16.39 -2.03
N PHE A 47 -11.83 16.40 -3.17
CA PHE A 47 -11.64 15.22 -4.01
C PHE A 47 -10.90 14.10 -3.27
N LEU A 48 -9.77 14.40 -2.62
CA LEU A 48 -9.02 13.41 -1.84
C LEU A 48 -9.85 12.86 -0.66
N SER A 49 -10.61 13.73 0.01
CA SER A 49 -11.48 13.33 1.11
C SER A 49 -12.60 12.39 0.63
N SER A 50 -13.19 12.67 -0.54
CA SER A 50 -14.21 11.78 -1.13
C SER A 50 -13.68 10.40 -1.51
N LEU A 51 -12.38 10.29 -1.74
CA LEU A 51 -11.67 9.03 -1.98
C LEU A 51 -11.15 8.36 -0.70
N ASN A 52 -11.56 8.81 0.49
CA ASN A 52 -11.07 8.33 1.80
C ASN A 52 -9.57 8.48 2.02
N ALA A 53 -8.96 9.50 1.41
CA ALA A 53 -7.57 9.86 1.70
C ALA A 53 -7.44 10.45 3.11
N VAL A 54 -6.41 10.04 3.83
CA VAL A 54 -6.10 10.53 5.17
C VAL A 54 -4.86 11.42 5.09
N PRO A 55 -4.95 12.68 5.55
CA PRO A 55 -3.81 13.59 5.52
C PRO A 55 -2.69 13.14 6.45
N VAL A 56 -1.46 13.15 5.97
CA VAL A 56 -0.26 12.86 6.77
C VAL A 56 0.82 13.89 6.50
N ASP A 57 1.30 14.50 7.57
CA ASP A 57 2.53 15.26 7.56
C ASP A 57 3.74 14.33 7.50
N ARG A 58 4.63 14.54 6.54
CA ARG A 58 5.88 13.78 6.41
C ARG A 58 7.04 14.36 7.23
N GLY A 59 6.87 15.55 7.81
CA GLY A 59 7.90 16.22 8.60
C GLY A 59 8.18 15.56 9.96
N GLY A 60 7.26 14.73 10.48
CA GLY A 60 7.38 14.06 11.76
C GLY A 60 7.97 12.64 11.72
N GLY A 61 8.66 12.23 10.65
CA GLY A 61 9.13 10.85 10.49
C GLY A 61 7.96 9.86 10.26
N GLY A 62 8.26 8.67 9.78
CA GLY A 62 7.24 7.66 9.43
C GLY A 62 6.30 7.21 10.58
N ALA A 63 6.62 7.52 11.85
CA ALA A 63 5.87 7.07 13.02
C ALA A 63 4.41 7.57 13.06
N LYS A 64 4.15 8.83 12.70
CA LYS A 64 2.79 9.41 12.67
C LYS A 64 1.92 8.70 11.63
N GLY A 65 2.47 8.45 10.44
CA GLY A 65 1.78 7.70 9.39
C GLY A 65 1.47 6.26 9.79
N LEU A 66 2.42 5.57 10.44
CA LEU A 66 2.22 4.21 10.94
C LEU A 66 1.13 4.14 12.01
N LYS A 67 1.07 5.13 12.91
CA LYS A 67 0.02 5.21 13.93
C LYS A 67 -1.36 5.32 13.28
N ILE A 68 -1.53 6.22 12.31
CA ILE A 68 -2.79 6.40 11.58
C ILE A 68 -3.20 5.10 10.85
N ILE A 69 -2.25 4.42 10.21
CA ILE A 69 -2.53 3.12 9.56
C ILE A 69 -3.06 2.11 10.57
N LEU A 70 -2.41 1.99 11.73
CA LEU A 70 -2.82 1.04 12.76
C LEU A 70 -4.21 1.38 13.32
N GLU A 71 -4.50 2.65 13.58
CA GLU A 71 -5.82 3.11 14.05
C GLU A 71 -6.91 2.74 13.02
N ARG A 72 -6.70 3.02 11.73
CA ARG A 72 -7.67 2.64 10.68
C ARG A 72 -7.90 1.13 10.59
N LEU A 73 -6.85 0.33 10.76
CA LEU A 73 -6.98 -1.13 10.78
C LEU A 73 -7.71 -1.64 12.03
N MET A 74 -7.52 -1.00 13.18
CA MET A 74 -8.28 -1.31 14.41
C MET A 74 -9.77 -1.01 14.26
N ASP A 75 -10.12 0.02 13.49
CA ASP A 75 -11.50 0.38 13.11
C ASP A 75 -12.07 -0.51 11.98
N ASN A 76 -11.48 -1.66 11.71
CA ASN A 76 -11.88 -2.60 10.68
C ASN A 76 -11.86 -2.06 9.23
N ASN A 77 -11.08 -1.03 8.96
CA ASN A 77 -10.96 -0.47 7.63
C ASN A 77 -9.98 -1.23 6.73
N ALA A 78 -10.20 -1.13 5.43
CA ALA A 78 -9.20 -1.45 4.42
C ALA A 78 -8.26 -0.25 4.22
N ILE A 79 -6.97 -0.50 4.13
CA ILE A 79 -6.00 0.55 3.86
C ILE A 79 -5.00 0.12 2.80
N ILE A 80 -4.78 0.99 1.81
CA ILE A 80 -3.69 0.81 0.85
C ILE A 80 -2.41 1.42 1.38
N ILE A 81 -1.34 0.67 1.29
CA ILE A 81 0.01 1.14 1.55
C ILE A 81 0.89 0.87 0.32
N PHE A 82 1.82 1.78 0.10
CA PHE A 82 2.86 1.63 -0.91
C PHE A 82 4.18 1.39 -0.18
N PRO A 83 4.64 0.14 -0.06
CA PRO A 83 5.81 -0.20 0.75
C PRO A 83 7.08 0.57 0.37
N GLU A 84 7.21 0.93 -0.89
CA GLU A 84 8.34 1.71 -1.41
C GLU A 84 8.42 3.15 -0.83
N GLY A 85 7.33 3.68 -0.26
CA GLY A 85 7.24 5.02 0.31
C GLY A 85 7.32 6.17 -0.71
N THR A 86 7.65 5.88 -1.96
CA THR A 86 7.72 6.86 -3.06
C THR A 86 7.44 6.18 -4.40
N ARG A 87 6.98 6.95 -5.36
CA ARG A 87 6.78 6.45 -6.74
C ARG A 87 8.11 6.11 -7.39
N THR A 88 8.10 5.09 -8.24
CA THR A 88 9.26 4.75 -9.07
C THR A 88 9.55 5.84 -10.11
N HIS A 89 10.79 5.88 -10.58
CA HIS A 89 11.24 6.76 -11.66
C HIS A 89 11.41 6.01 -12.98
N ASP A 90 11.48 4.70 -12.93
CA ASP A 90 11.84 3.83 -14.05
C ASP A 90 10.89 2.65 -14.26
N GLY A 91 9.76 2.61 -13.51
CA GLY A 91 8.78 1.53 -13.55
C GLY A 91 9.22 0.25 -12.84
N LYS A 92 10.37 0.27 -12.12
CA LYS A 92 10.84 -0.88 -11.36
C LYS A 92 10.39 -0.81 -9.91
N ILE A 93 10.14 -1.97 -9.31
CA ILE A 93 9.88 -2.07 -7.87
C ILE A 93 11.15 -1.70 -7.11
N LYS A 94 10.99 -0.88 -6.08
CA LYS A 94 12.04 -0.49 -5.15
C LYS A 94 11.97 -1.31 -3.86
N SER A 95 13.02 -1.21 -3.05
CA SER A 95 13.01 -1.75 -1.69
C SER A 95 11.95 -1.07 -0.83
N ALA A 96 11.39 -1.81 0.09
CA ALA A 96 10.36 -1.29 1.01
C ALA A 96 10.98 -0.49 2.17
N GLN A 97 10.16 0.41 2.73
CA GLN A 97 10.47 1.15 3.94
C GLN A 97 10.39 0.24 5.18
N ALA A 98 11.31 0.44 6.12
CA ALA A 98 11.46 -0.40 7.31
C ALA A 98 10.21 -0.49 8.23
N GLY A 99 9.28 0.47 8.14
CA GLY A 99 8.09 0.51 9.02
C GLY A 99 6.94 -0.42 8.59
N ILE A 100 6.97 -0.96 7.38
CA ILE A 100 5.86 -1.74 6.83
C ILE A 100 5.67 -3.05 7.58
N GLY A 101 6.74 -3.77 7.86
CA GLY A 101 6.69 -5.03 8.60
C GLY A 101 6.13 -4.86 10.02
N LEU A 102 6.48 -3.75 10.69
CA LEU A 102 5.88 -3.41 11.98
C LEU A 102 4.35 -3.28 11.87
N THR A 103 3.87 -2.59 10.84
CA THR A 103 2.43 -2.43 10.60
C THR A 103 1.76 -3.79 10.36
N ILE A 104 2.36 -4.65 9.52
CA ILE A 104 1.86 -5.99 9.20
C ILE A 104 1.73 -6.84 10.47
N ILE A 105 2.77 -6.85 11.30
CA ILE A 105 2.78 -7.67 12.51
C ILE A 105 1.82 -7.12 13.58
N LYS A 106 1.83 -5.81 13.82
CA LYS A 106 1.04 -5.16 14.88
C LYS A 106 -0.46 -5.12 14.59
N SER A 107 -0.87 -4.91 13.35
CA SER A 107 -2.30 -4.77 13.00
C SER A 107 -3.06 -6.08 13.00
N ARG A 108 -2.38 -7.22 12.92
CA ARG A 108 -2.99 -8.55 12.70
C ARG A 108 -3.87 -8.67 11.45
N ALA A 109 -3.93 -7.64 10.61
CA ALA A 109 -4.68 -7.66 9.36
C ALA A 109 -4.03 -8.56 8.31
N PRO A 110 -4.78 -9.29 7.48
CA PRO A 110 -4.22 -9.95 6.31
C PRO A 110 -3.65 -8.91 5.33
N VAL A 111 -2.62 -9.30 4.61
CA VAL A 111 -2.00 -8.47 3.57
C VAL A 111 -2.39 -9.01 2.20
N VAL A 112 -3.03 -8.18 1.39
CA VAL A 112 -3.30 -8.50 -0.02
C VAL A 112 -2.23 -7.81 -0.85
N PRO A 113 -1.29 -8.56 -1.44
CA PRO A 113 -0.31 -7.98 -2.34
C PRO A 113 -0.99 -7.60 -3.66
N VAL A 114 -0.64 -6.42 -4.19
CA VAL A 114 -1.18 -5.90 -5.44
C VAL A 114 -0.04 -5.44 -6.34
N ARG A 115 -0.10 -5.83 -7.60
CA ARG A 115 0.84 -5.36 -8.61
C ARG A 115 0.13 -4.46 -9.62
N LEU A 116 0.73 -3.28 -9.84
CA LEU A 116 0.31 -2.28 -10.79
C LEU A 116 1.30 -2.20 -11.95
N TRP A 117 0.79 -2.01 -13.17
CA TRP A 117 1.56 -1.71 -14.38
C TRP A 117 0.98 -0.44 -15.01
N THR A 118 1.22 0.69 -14.37
CA THR A 118 0.67 2.00 -14.74
C THR A 118 1.73 2.95 -15.25
N TYR A 119 3.01 2.61 -15.13
CA TYR A 119 4.12 3.48 -15.44
C TYR A 119 4.10 4.02 -16.87
N ASN A 120 3.84 3.17 -17.85
CA ASN A 120 3.80 3.56 -19.27
C ASN A 120 2.64 4.49 -19.60
N ALA A 121 1.51 4.35 -18.89
CA ALA A 121 0.33 5.20 -19.07
C ALA A 121 0.46 6.53 -18.32
N CYS A 122 0.84 6.47 -17.04
CA CYS A 122 0.70 7.56 -16.09
C CYS A 122 1.92 7.74 -15.18
N GLY A 123 3.11 7.32 -15.61
CA GLY A 123 4.34 7.37 -14.80
C GLY A 123 4.69 8.77 -14.32
N ARG A 124 5.58 8.85 -13.32
CA ARG A 124 5.88 10.03 -12.52
C ARG A 124 6.18 11.31 -13.31
N HIS A 125 6.81 11.21 -14.47
CA HIS A 125 7.22 12.37 -15.27
C HIS A 125 6.21 12.77 -16.35
N ARG A 126 5.07 12.10 -16.44
CA ARG A 126 4.06 12.41 -17.44
C ARG A 126 3.12 13.50 -16.93
N ARG A 127 2.97 14.57 -17.69
CA ARG A 127 1.97 15.61 -17.46
C ARG A 127 0.57 15.16 -17.85
N MET A 128 0.47 14.30 -18.87
CA MET A 128 -0.80 13.74 -19.33
C MET A 128 -0.71 12.22 -19.46
N PRO A 129 -1.77 11.49 -19.08
CA PRO A 129 -1.84 10.06 -19.30
C PRO A 129 -1.76 9.70 -20.78
N LYS A 130 -1.11 8.58 -21.10
CA LYS A 130 -1.19 7.97 -22.44
C LYS A 130 -2.31 6.94 -22.47
N LEU A 131 -3.00 6.84 -23.59
CA LEU A 131 -3.97 5.80 -23.88
C LEU A 131 -3.23 4.49 -24.21
N VAL A 132 -2.73 3.83 -23.18
CA VAL A 132 -2.13 2.49 -23.28
C VAL A 132 -2.74 1.63 -22.19
N PRO A 133 -2.80 0.30 -22.37
CA PRO A 133 -3.33 -0.60 -21.37
C PRO A 133 -2.61 -0.44 -20.03
N ILE A 134 -3.39 -0.44 -18.96
CA ILE A 134 -2.92 -0.56 -17.59
C ILE A 134 -3.43 -1.88 -17.01
N ALA A 135 -2.69 -2.45 -16.07
CA ALA A 135 -3.12 -3.66 -15.39
C ALA A 135 -2.98 -3.49 -13.89
N VAL A 136 -3.96 -4.05 -13.17
CA VAL A 136 -3.95 -4.18 -11.71
C VAL A 136 -4.20 -5.64 -11.39
N LYS A 137 -3.30 -6.29 -10.68
CA LYS A 137 -3.43 -7.69 -10.28
C LYS A 137 -3.38 -7.82 -8.77
N PHE A 138 -4.34 -8.56 -8.24
CA PHE A 138 -4.44 -8.87 -6.82
C PHE A 138 -3.93 -10.29 -6.58
N GLY A 139 -3.08 -10.44 -5.58
CA GLY A 139 -2.63 -11.74 -5.10
C GLY A 139 -3.54 -12.31 -4.02
N HIS A 140 -3.23 -13.53 -3.57
CA HIS A 140 -3.91 -14.13 -2.43
C HIS A 140 -3.54 -13.40 -1.14
N PRO A 141 -4.49 -13.29 -0.17
CA PRO A 141 -4.18 -12.75 1.15
C PRO A 141 -3.09 -13.55 1.85
N ILE A 142 -2.12 -12.86 2.41
CA ILE A 142 -1.04 -13.42 3.22
C ILE A 142 -1.39 -13.20 4.70
N HIS A 143 -1.39 -14.29 5.47
CA HIS A 143 -1.67 -14.27 6.90
C HIS A 143 -0.39 -14.57 7.66
N PHE A 144 0.23 -13.59 8.27
CA PHE A 144 1.51 -13.74 8.96
C PHE A 144 1.39 -14.34 10.38
N HIS A 145 0.60 -15.42 10.56
CA HIS A 145 0.33 -16.01 11.87
C HIS A 145 1.61 -16.42 12.60
N SER A 146 2.47 -17.21 11.96
CA SER A 146 3.71 -17.70 12.58
C SER A 146 4.68 -16.57 12.96
N LEU A 147 4.79 -15.53 12.12
CA LEU A 147 5.63 -14.37 12.45
C LEU A 147 5.06 -13.57 13.62
N ARG A 148 3.74 -13.46 13.72
CA ARG A 148 3.06 -12.76 14.81
C ARG A 148 3.20 -13.50 16.14
N GLU A 149 3.09 -14.80 16.13
CA GLU A 149 3.34 -15.65 17.32
C GLU A 149 4.77 -15.49 17.81
N LYS A 150 5.76 -15.61 16.90
CA LYS A 150 7.17 -15.38 17.22
C LYS A 150 7.40 -13.97 17.78
N ALA A 151 6.78 -12.93 17.17
CA ALA A 151 6.93 -11.55 17.61
C ALA A 151 6.32 -11.29 19.01
N GLY A 152 5.38 -12.13 19.45
CA GLY A 152 4.80 -12.06 20.81
C GLY A 152 5.71 -12.60 21.90
N THR A 153 6.69 -13.44 21.56
CA THR A 153 7.55 -14.18 22.50
C THR A 153 9.04 -13.84 22.38
N CYS A 154 9.48 -13.29 21.24
CA CYS A 154 10.88 -13.04 20.99
C CYS A 154 11.41 -11.77 21.73
N PRO A 155 12.72 -11.73 22.02
CA PRO A 155 13.38 -10.55 22.55
C PRO A 155 13.29 -9.35 21.59
N ARG A 156 13.27 -8.12 22.14
CA ARG A 156 13.20 -6.88 21.34
C ARG A 156 14.19 -6.77 20.19
N PRO A 157 15.47 -7.19 20.30
CA PRO A 157 16.40 -7.14 19.18
C PRO A 157 15.97 -7.97 17.95
N GLU A 158 15.30 -9.09 18.17
CA GLU A 158 14.84 -10.01 17.11
C GLU A 158 13.59 -9.49 16.38
N LEU A 159 12.78 -8.65 17.03
CA LEU A 159 11.58 -8.07 16.41
C LEU A 159 11.86 -7.38 15.07
N ARG A 160 13.03 -6.73 14.96
CA ARG A 160 13.42 -6.06 13.71
C ARG A 160 13.56 -7.04 12.56
N ASN A 161 14.11 -8.22 12.82
CA ASN A 161 14.28 -9.26 11.80
C ASN A 161 12.92 -9.82 11.36
N LEU A 162 11.98 -10.01 12.29
CA LEU A 162 10.62 -10.46 11.96
C LEU A 162 9.85 -9.42 11.15
N TYR A 163 10.02 -8.13 11.45
CA TYR A 163 9.42 -7.06 10.65
C TYR A 163 10.02 -7.01 9.25
N GLN A 164 11.34 -7.19 9.13
CA GLN A 164 11.99 -7.25 7.83
C GLN A 164 11.51 -8.45 7.02
N GLN A 165 11.40 -9.63 7.64
CA GLN A 165 10.87 -10.82 6.98
C GLN A 165 9.45 -10.61 6.45
N ALA A 166 8.53 -10.05 7.26
CA ALA A 166 7.17 -9.76 6.80
C ALA A 166 7.14 -8.77 5.63
N THR A 167 8.04 -7.80 5.63
CA THR A 167 8.22 -6.84 4.53
C THR A 167 8.70 -7.54 3.26
N ASP A 168 9.74 -8.36 3.37
CA ASP A 168 10.37 -9.05 2.25
C ASP A 168 9.42 -10.06 1.60
N GLU A 169 8.68 -10.84 2.40
CA GLU A 169 7.65 -11.75 1.91
C GLU A 169 6.56 -11.00 1.14
N THR A 170 6.11 -9.85 1.65
CA THR A 170 5.13 -9.00 0.97
C THR A 170 5.67 -8.48 -0.36
N MET A 171 6.89 -7.97 -0.39
CA MET A 171 7.52 -7.44 -1.60
C MET A 171 7.79 -8.54 -2.63
N ALA A 172 8.22 -9.72 -2.18
CA ALA A 172 8.41 -10.88 -3.04
C ALA A 172 7.09 -11.31 -3.71
N ALA A 173 5.99 -11.32 -2.97
CA ALA A 173 4.67 -11.62 -3.51
C ALA A 173 4.23 -10.59 -4.57
N ILE A 174 4.47 -9.29 -4.35
CA ILE A 174 4.21 -8.24 -5.35
C ILE A 174 5.08 -8.44 -6.58
N ALA A 175 6.37 -8.70 -6.42
CA ALA A 175 7.34 -8.84 -7.49
C ALA A 175 7.11 -10.08 -8.37
N ALA A 176 6.61 -11.17 -7.77
CA ALA A 176 6.35 -12.43 -8.48
C ALA A 176 5.17 -12.36 -9.45
N MET A 177 4.29 -11.36 -9.32
CA MET A 177 3.12 -11.23 -10.20
C MET A 177 3.53 -10.83 -11.63
N ARG A 178 2.82 -11.39 -12.60
CA ARG A 178 2.93 -11.06 -14.02
C ARG A 178 1.61 -10.48 -14.50
N PRO A 179 1.61 -9.53 -15.45
CA PRO A 179 0.37 -9.03 -16.04
C PRO A 179 -0.32 -10.19 -16.78
N VAL A 180 -1.63 -10.27 -16.64
CA VAL A 180 -2.45 -11.08 -17.55
C VAL A 180 -2.70 -10.18 -18.75
N MET A 181 -2.00 -10.43 -19.85
CA MET A 181 -2.27 -9.79 -21.12
C MET A 181 -3.17 -10.78 -21.87
N ASP A 182 -4.47 -10.52 -21.87
CA ASP A 182 -5.34 -11.18 -22.83
C ASP A 182 -4.82 -10.80 -24.22
N ARG A 183 -4.39 -11.80 -24.98
CA ARG A 183 -4.05 -11.60 -26.38
C ARG A 183 -5.37 -11.25 -27.08
N ALA A 184 -5.53 -9.97 -27.41
CA ALA A 184 -6.54 -9.55 -28.36
C ALA A 184 -6.20 -10.08 -29.76
#